data_bb31dd60ad4cf6fe060faa28abd1bab2
#
_entry.id   bb31dd60ad4cf6fe060faa28abd1bab2
#
_cell.length_a   1.000
_cell.length_b   1.000
_cell.length_c   1.000
_cell.angle_alpha   90.00
_cell.angle_beta   90.00
_cell.angle_gamma   90.00
#
_symmetry.space_group_name_H-M   'P 1'
#
loop_
_entity.id
_entity.type
_entity.pdbx_description
1 polymer ?
#
loop_
_entity_poly.entity_id
_entity_poly.type
_entity_poly.pdbx_seq_one_letter_code
_entity_poly.pdbx_strand_id
1 'polypeptide(L)'
;MQLKLHSSVLAWLLAVATATAAESAAPKESVFPTKPLGIRLSIKMVGPYMEPADLQLICLFKHKASGDTYQGAATETDKHLGGLLSALRNRGEFAGETGETFLFTPPKGSIPAKQFMVIGLGEEKDLSLDTLRIVGRIAAREAVRLKAKHVAWAPVIRDEGSTTIDVGEGDRAFAEEMLAAYDTEKRLQAQGLAPKFSIESFVIEAGSSFFDGAVKQVGQGIDSVTAKLQRRDATPYASDSK
;
A
#
# COMPACT_ATOMS: atom_id res chain seq x y z
N MET A 1 -32.72 -20.11 -78.82
CA MET A 1 -31.49 -20.31 -78.03
C MET A 1 -31.61 -19.39 -76.84
N GLN A 2 -32.19 -19.91 -75.73
CA GLN A 2 -32.43 -19.13 -74.50
C GLN A 2 -31.38 -19.53 -73.46
N LEU A 3 -30.58 -18.56 -72.99
CA LEU A 3 -29.61 -18.71 -71.91
C LEU A 3 -30.33 -18.49 -70.55
N LYS A 4 -30.36 -19.50 -69.70
CA LYS A 4 -30.86 -19.39 -68.35
C LYS A 4 -29.70 -18.90 -67.43
N LEU A 5 -29.84 -17.70 -66.88
CA LEU A 5 -28.98 -17.21 -65.79
C LEU A 5 -29.42 -17.88 -64.45
N HIS A 6 -28.49 -18.55 -63.81
CA HIS A 6 -28.66 -19.03 -62.43
C HIS A 6 -28.07 -18.00 -61.50
N SER A 7 -28.90 -17.32 -60.72
CA SER A 7 -28.50 -16.45 -59.63
C SER A 7 -28.23 -17.27 -58.36
N SER A 8 -26.99 -17.46 -58.03
CA SER A 8 -26.61 -18.03 -56.72
C SER A 8 -26.51 -16.92 -55.69
N VAL A 9 -27.47 -16.87 -54.78
CA VAL A 9 -27.41 -15.97 -53.60
C VAL A 9 -26.56 -16.64 -52.54
N LEU A 10 -25.36 -16.08 -52.31
CA LEU A 10 -24.46 -16.52 -51.27
C LEU A 10 -24.83 -15.76 -49.98
N ALA A 11 -25.51 -16.45 -49.05
CA ALA A 11 -25.86 -15.91 -47.74
C ALA A 11 -24.61 -15.94 -46.84
N TRP A 12 -24.07 -14.78 -46.49
CA TRP A 12 -23.04 -14.61 -45.46
C TRP A 12 -23.70 -14.61 -44.07
N LEU A 13 -23.53 -15.68 -43.32
CA LEU A 13 -23.83 -15.73 -41.88
C LEU A 13 -22.75 -15.00 -41.13
N LEU A 14 -23.02 -13.77 -40.65
CA LEU A 14 -22.22 -13.08 -39.65
C LEU A 14 -22.41 -13.77 -38.30
N ALA A 15 -21.46 -14.56 -37.87
CA ALA A 15 -21.37 -15.03 -36.48
C ALA A 15 -20.89 -13.86 -35.62
N VAL A 16 -21.82 -13.23 -34.90
CA VAL A 16 -21.48 -12.27 -33.85
C VAL A 16 -21.01 -13.07 -32.64
N ALA A 17 -19.68 -13.14 -32.47
CA ALA A 17 -19.08 -13.66 -31.25
C ALA A 17 -19.29 -12.62 -30.14
N THR A 18 -20.29 -12.85 -29.27
CA THR A 18 -20.42 -12.13 -28.01
C THR A 18 -19.32 -12.60 -27.10
N ALA A 19 -18.22 -11.82 -27.05
CA ALA A 19 -17.22 -11.94 -26.01
C ALA A 19 -17.86 -11.52 -24.68
N THR A 20 -18.29 -12.49 -23.88
CA THR A 20 -18.61 -12.25 -22.47
C THR A 20 -17.30 -11.88 -21.78
N ALA A 21 -17.10 -10.58 -21.54
CA ALA A 21 -16.10 -10.12 -20.62
C ALA A 21 -16.40 -10.76 -19.26
N ALA A 22 -15.54 -11.66 -18.81
CA ALA A 22 -15.61 -12.19 -17.46
C ALA A 22 -15.47 -10.98 -16.52
N GLU A 23 -16.54 -10.62 -15.85
CA GLU A 23 -16.56 -9.59 -14.80
C GLU A 23 -15.62 -10.09 -13.71
N SER A 24 -14.42 -9.47 -13.64
CA SER A 24 -13.45 -9.78 -12.62
C SER A 24 -14.10 -9.43 -11.28
N ALA A 25 -14.36 -10.45 -10.44
CA ALA A 25 -14.90 -10.23 -9.11
C ALA A 25 -14.02 -9.20 -8.36
N ALA A 26 -14.67 -8.23 -7.69
CA ALA A 26 -13.96 -7.23 -6.91
C ALA A 26 -13.05 -7.92 -5.88
N PRO A 27 -11.82 -7.40 -5.63
CA PRO A 27 -10.91 -8.00 -4.67
C PRO A 27 -11.53 -8.04 -3.28
N LYS A 28 -11.25 -9.13 -2.54
CA LYS A 28 -11.70 -9.30 -1.15
C LYS A 28 -11.17 -8.14 -0.30
N GLU A 29 -12.05 -7.51 0.48
CA GLU A 29 -11.72 -6.37 1.33
C GLU A 29 -12.40 -6.49 2.68
N SER A 30 -11.69 -6.10 3.76
CA SER A 30 -12.24 -5.94 5.10
C SER A 30 -11.95 -4.52 5.58
N VAL A 31 -13.00 -3.79 5.98
CA VAL A 31 -12.93 -2.37 6.36
C VAL A 31 -13.07 -2.22 7.86
N PHE A 32 -12.29 -1.33 8.45
CA PHE A 32 -12.26 -1.04 9.87
C PHE A 32 -12.61 0.43 10.14
N PRO A 33 -13.52 0.71 11.10
CA PRO A 33 -13.74 2.06 11.57
C PRO A 33 -12.57 2.52 12.44
N THR A 34 -12.02 3.70 12.17
CA THR A 34 -10.92 4.28 12.94
C THR A 34 -11.37 5.55 13.68
N LYS A 35 -12.39 5.44 14.52
CA LYS A 35 -12.84 6.57 15.36
C LYS A 35 -11.77 6.90 16.42
N PRO A 36 -11.46 8.18 16.68
CA PRO A 36 -12.06 9.40 16.10
C PRO A 36 -11.37 9.92 14.83
N LEU A 37 -10.35 9.24 14.28
CA LEU A 37 -9.49 9.75 13.21
C LEU A 37 -10.18 9.88 11.85
N GLY A 38 -11.23 9.09 11.61
CA GLY A 38 -12.05 9.19 10.40
C GLY A 38 -11.40 8.64 9.12
N ILE A 39 -10.29 7.90 9.22
CA ILE A 39 -9.69 7.22 8.07
C ILE A 39 -10.47 5.94 7.78
N ARG A 40 -10.80 5.68 6.52
CA ARG A 40 -11.24 4.35 6.08
C ARG A 40 -10.01 3.44 5.96
N LEU A 41 -9.69 2.71 7.04
CA LEU A 41 -8.64 1.70 7.02
C LEU A 41 -9.20 0.38 6.50
N SER A 42 -8.50 -0.28 5.60
CA SER A 42 -8.91 -1.61 5.11
C SER A 42 -7.72 -2.53 4.85
N ILE A 43 -7.97 -3.83 4.97
CA ILE A 43 -7.13 -4.88 4.39
C ILE A 43 -7.75 -5.27 3.06
N LYS A 44 -6.96 -5.29 1.99
CA LYS A 44 -7.44 -5.61 0.65
C LYS A 44 -6.56 -6.65 -0.03
N MET A 45 -7.18 -7.63 -0.66
CA MET A 45 -6.47 -8.67 -1.40
C MET A 45 -6.12 -8.14 -2.80
N VAL A 46 -5.06 -7.36 -2.86
CA VAL A 46 -4.59 -6.68 -4.08
C VAL A 46 -3.06 -6.54 -4.02
N GLY A 47 -2.41 -6.38 -5.15
CA GLY A 47 -0.97 -6.10 -5.20
C GLY A 47 -0.68 -4.61 -5.44
N PRO A 48 0.53 -4.12 -5.06
CA PRO A 48 0.89 -2.70 -5.11
C PRO A 48 0.97 -2.12 -6.53
N TYR A 49 0.91 -2.95 -7.54
CA TYR A 49 0.82 -2.54 -8.94
C TYR A 49 -0.62 -2.39 -9.46
N MET A 50 -1.64 -2.68 -8.60
CA MET A 50 -3.06 -2.70 -8.99
C MET A 50 -3.93 -1.69 -8.24
N GLU A 51 -3.55 -1.28 -7.02
CA GLU A 51 -4.37 -0.41 -6.18
C GLU A 51 -4.26 1.05 -6.63
N PRO A 52 -5.37 1.71 -7.00
CA PRO A 52 -5.38 3.14 -7.25
C PRO A 52 -5.14 3.91 -5.95
N ALA A 53 -4.05 4.67 -5.92
CA ALA A 53 -3.68 5.46 -4.74
C ALA A 53 -3.07 6.81 -5.14
N ASP A 54 -3.15 7.80 -4.24
CA ASP A 54 -2.33 9.01 -4.38
C ASP A 54 -0.88 8.70 -4.04
N LEU A 55 -0.68 7.80 -3.05
CA LEU A 55 0.63 7.34 -2.62
C LEU A 55 0.59 5.82 -2.38
N GLN A 56 1.36 5.07 -3.18
CA GLN A 56 1.67 3.67 -2.93
C GLN A 56 2.99 3.56 -2.18
N LEU A 57 3.02 2.74 -1.14
CA LEU A 57 4.19 2.47 -0.33
C LEU A 57 4.53 0.98 -0.42
N ILE A 58 5.82 0.66 -0.51
CA ILE A 58 6.36 -0.69 -0.27
C ILE A 58 7.56 -0.60 0.66
N CYS A 59 7.98 -1.74 1.21
CA CYS A 59 9.19 -1.83 2.01
C CYS A 59 10.19 -2.77 1.35
N LEU A 60 11.48 -2.45 1.42
CA LEU A 60 12.55 -3.35 0.95
C LEU A 60 13.66 -3.41 2.00
N PHE A 61 14.24 -4.60 2.16
CA PHE A 61 15.43 -4.77 2.98
C PHE A 61 16.65 -4.09 2.38
N LYS A 62 17.70 -3.97 3.15
CA LYS A 62 18.99 -3.49 2.68
C LYS A 62 19.47 -4.29 1.47
N HIS A 63 20.01 -3.59 0.47
CA HIS A 63 20.52 -4.18 -0.75
C HIS A 63 21.62 -5.20 -0.46
N LYS A 64 21.48 -6.41 -1.02
CA LYS A 64 22.45 -7.49 -0.86
C LYS A 64 23.53 -7.39 -1.93
N ALA A 65 24.80 -7.50 -1.54
CA ALA A 65 25.91 -7.47 -2.48
C ALA A 65 25.83 -8.58 -3.56
N SER A 66 25.10 -9.67 -3.27
CA SER A 66 24.81 -10.76 -4.21
C SER A 66 23.68 -10.42 -5.20
N GLY A 67 23.06 -9.25 -5.07
CA GLY A 67 21.83 -8.84 -5.73
C GLY A 67 20.59 -9.22 -4.92
N ASP A 68 19.51 -8.46 -5.15
CA ASP A 68 18.21 -8.74 -4.53
C ASP A 68 17.47 -9.83 -5.31
N THR A 69 16.71 -10.63 -4.58
CA THR A 69 15.79 -11.62 -5.14
C THR A 69 14.37 -11.26 -4.74
N TYR A 70 13.54 -10.94 -5.72
CA TYR A 70 12.13 -10.67 -5.52
C TYR A 70 11.26 -11.85 -5.97
N GLN A 71 10.16 -12.05 -5.28
CA GLN A 71 9.10 -13.00 -5.65
C GLN A 71 7.75 -12.29 -5.61
N GLY A 72 6.69 -12.97 -6.00
CA GLY A 72 5.32 -12.51 -5.81
C GLY A 72 5.06 -11.08 -6.27
N ALA A 73 4.44 -10.30 -5.40
CA ALA A 73 4.03 -8.93 -5.70
C ALA A 73 5.21 -7.98 -5.91
N ALA A 74 6.35 -8.18 -5.26
CA ALA A 74 7.55 -7.36 -5.47
C ALA A 74 8.08 -7.52 -6.91
N THR A 75 8.15 -8.76 -7.42
CA THR A 75 8.55 -9.04 -8.81
C THR A 75 7.59 -8.40 -9.81
N GLU A 76 6.29 -8.59 -9.61
CA GLU A 76 5.29 -8.03 -10.53
C GLU A 76 5.31 -6.49 -10.50
N THR A 77 5.50 -5.89 -9.33
CA THR A 77 5.64 -4.43 -9.19
C THR A 77 6.84 -3.92 -9.98
N ASP A 78 8.01 -4.55 -9.84
CA ASP A 78 9.20 -4.14 -10.58
C ASP A 78 9.03 -4.30 -12.09
N LYS A 79 8.38 -5.37 -12.55
CA LYS A 79 8.02 -5.56 -13.97
C LYS A 79 7.11 -4.42 -14.48
N HIS A 80 6.03 -4.11 -13.75
CA HIS A 80 5.12 -3.02 -14.12
C HIS A 80 5.83 -1.66 -14.17
N LEU A 81 6.82 -1.46 -13.30
CA LEU A 81 7.67 -0.28 -13.28
C LEU A 81 8.83 -0.32 -14.31
N GLY A 82 8.89 -1.36 -15.17
CA GLY A 82 9.92 -1.51 -16.19
C GLY A 82 11.31 -1.82 -15.64
N GLY A 83 11.42 -2.47 -14.47
CA GLY A 83 12.68 -2.81 -13.82
C GLY A 83 13.29 -1.66 -13.03
N LEU A 84 12.51 -0.61 -12.75
CA LEU A 84 13.02 0.60 -12.10
C LEU A 84 13.52 0.33 -10.68
N LEU A 85 12.82 -0.50 -9.88
CA LEU A 85 13.25 -0.81 -8.50
C LEU A 85 14.62 -1.49 -8.50
N SER A 86 14.79 -2.52 -9.32
CA SER A 86 16.08 -3.21 -9.48
C SER A 86 17.17 -2.26 -9.98
N ALA A 87 16.86 -1.38 -10.92
CA ALA A 87 17.81 -0.41 -11.46
C ALA A 87 18.29 0.59 -10.40
N LEU A 88 17.38 1.14 -9.57
CA LEU A 88 17.71 2.06 -8.46
C LEU A 88 18.64 1.38 -7.44
N ARG A 89 18.35 0.14 -7.11
CA ARG A 89 19.13 -0.66 -6.16
C ARG A 89 20.53 -0.93 -6.69
N ASN A 90 20.63 -1.42 -7.92
CA ASN A 90 21.91 -1.74 -8.56
C ASN A 90 22.82 -0.52 -8.76
N ARG A 91 22.24 0.69 -8.86
CA ARG A 91 23.00 1.94 -8.95
C ARG A 91 23.32 2.54 -7.56
N GLY A 92 22.86 1.94 -6.47
CA GLY A 92 23.07 2.44 -5.12
C GLY A 92 22.29 3.73 -4.79
N GLU A 93 21.24 4.04 -5.57
CA GLU A 93 20.39 5.22 -5.33
C GLU A 93 19.39 5.01 -4.19
N PHE A 94 19.14 3.75 -3.84
CA PHE A 94 18.36 3.33 -2.67
C PHE A 94 19.04 2.11 -2.04
N ALA A 95 19.64 2.29 -0.87
CA ALA A 95 20.35 1.24 -0.16
C ALA A 95 19.41 0.31 0.63
N GLY A 96 18.26 0.82 1.09
CA GLY A 96 17.31 0.12 1.93
C GLY A 96 17.67 0.17 3.42
N GLU A 97 18.46 1.16 3.86
CA GLU A 97 18.73 1.37 5.29
C GLU A 97 17.45 1.64 6.07
N THR A 98 17.42 1.29 7.35
CA THR A 98 16.21 1.44 8.18
C THR A 98 15.67 2.87 8.15
N GLY A 99 14.46 3.06 7.63
CA GLY A 99 13.82 4.36 7.53
C GLY A 99 14.27 5.23 6.35
N GLU A 100 15.20 4.75 5.51
CA GLU A 100 15.49 5.40 4.23
C GLU A 100 14.24 5.44 3.37
N THR A 101 13.99 6.55 2.68
CA THR A 101 12.83 6.71 1.80
C THR A 101 13.26 7.14 0.41
N PHE A 102 12.65 6.57 -0.60
CA PHE A 102 12.83 6.96 -2.00
C PHE A 102 11.45 7.18 -2.64
N LEU A 103 11.16 8.41 -3.02
CA LEU A 103 9.88 8.81 -3.62
C LEU A 103 10.06 9.12 -5.10
N PHE A 104 9.19 8.58 -5.94
CA PHE A 104 9.16 8.90 -7.37
C PHE A 104 7.74 8.88 -7.94
N THR A 105 7.58 9.49 -9.10
CA THR A 105 6.36 9.38 -9.91
C THR A 105 6.52 8.19 -10.85
N PRO A 106 5.63 7.17 -10.79
CA PRO A 106 5.68 6.03 -11.70
C PRO A 106 5.61 6.46 -13.17
N PRO A 107 6.25 5.71 -14.08
CA PRO A 107 6.09 5.94 -15.52
C PRO A 107 4.61 5.91 -15.91
N LYS A 108 4.20 6.79 -16.81
CA LYS A 108 2.80 6.91 -17.23
C LYS A 108 2.25 5.57 -17.73
N GLY A 109 1.16 5.11 -17.11
CA GLY A 109 0.47 3.86 -17.47
C GLY A 109 1.13 2.59 -16.93
N SER A 110 2.17 2.68 -16.11
CA SER A 110 2.82 1.52 -15.50
C SER A 110 2.00 0.93 -14.37
N ILE A 111 1.60 1.76 -13.41
CA ILE A 111 0.75 1.40 -12.27
C ILE A 111 -0.27 2.52 -12.02
N PRO A 112 -1.40 2.25 -11.33
CA PRO A 112 -2.43 3.26 -11.12
C PRO A 112 -2.11 4.29 -10.02
N ALA A 113 -1.08 4.07 -9.19
CA ALA A 113 -0.68 5.02 -8.16
C ALA A 113 -0.05 6.29 -8.76
N LYS A 114 -0.36 7.47 -8.18
CA LYS A 114 0.19 8.76 -8.64
C LYS A 114 1.64 8.97 -8.19
N GLN A 115 1.97 8.52 -6.98
CA GLN A 115 3.31 8.55 -6.41
C GLN A 115 3.63 7.19 -5.81
N PHE A 116 4.89 6.83 -5.83
CA PHE A 116 5.39 5.56 -5.30
C PHE A 116 6.55 5.83 -4.35
N MET A 117 6.49 5.27 -3.16
CA MET A 117 7.56 5.40 -2.17
C MET A 117 8.05 4.03 -1.74
N VAL A 118 9.36 3.87 -1.73
CA VAL A 118 10.03 2.72 -1.13
C VAL A 118 10.58 3.13 0.23
N ILE A 119 10.40 2.29 1.25
CA ILE A 119 10.90 2.50 2.60
C ILE A 119 11.86 1.37 2.95
N GLY A 120 13.06 1.71 3.41
CA GLY A 120 14.08 0.76 3.82
C GLY A 120 13.76 0.11 5.17
N LEU A 121 13.94 -1.20 5.24
CA LEU A 121 13.78 -2.02 6.46
C LEU A 121 15.10 -2.25 7.19
N GLY A 122 16.25 -1.94 6.56
CA GLY A 122 17.56 -2.31 7.08
C GLY A 122 17.92 -3.78 6.81
N GLU A 123 18.84 -4.32 7.60
CA GLU A 123 19.26 -5.72 7.49
C GLU A 123 18.11 -6.68 7.82
N GLU A 124 17.92 -7.70 7.00
CA GLU A 124 16.84 -8.70 7.17
C GLU A 124 16.89 -9.39 8.55
N LYS A 125 18.09 -9.68 9.04
CA LYS A 125 18.31 -10.34 10.35
C LYS A 125 17.86 -9.47 11.54
N ASP A 126 17.80 -8.15 11.37
CA ASP A 126 17.46 -7.18 12.41
C ASP A 126 15.97 -6.74 12.33
N LEU A 127 15.19 -7.35 11.40
CA LEU A 127 13.77 -7.06 11.27
C LEU A 127 13.02 -7.35 12.57
N SER A 128 12.25 -6.37 13.02
CA SER A 128 11.43 -6.46 14.22
C SER A 128 10.08 -5.76 14.04
N LEU A 129 9.16 -5.96 14.97
CA LEU A 129 7.91 -5.19 14.99
C LEU A 129 8.16 -3.69 15.16
N ASP A 130 9.25 -3.29 15.84
CA ASP A 130 9.63 -1.88 15.97
C ASP A 130 10.06 -1.27 14.62
N THR A 131 10.68 -2.05 13.75
CA THR A 131 10.97 -1.63 12.37
C THR A 131 9.67 -1.29 11.64
N LEU A 132 8.63 -2.12 11.76
CA LEU A 132 7.34 -1.85 11.11
C LEU A 132 6.57 -0.69 11.76
N ARG A 133 6.77 -0.44 13.06
CA ARG A 133 6.26 0.79 13.70
C ARG A 133 6.93 2.05 13.12
N ILE A 134 8.24 1.99 12.86
CA ILE A 134 8.94 3.09 12.17
C ILE A 134 8.33 3.33 10.79
N VAL A 135 8.10 2.27 10.01
CA VAL A 135 7.45 2.35 8.69
C VAL A 135 6.06 2.99 8.79
N GLY A 136 5.25 2.59 9.77
CA GLY A 136 3.92 3.16 10.01
C GLY A 136 3.96 4.68 10.30
N ARG A 137 4.92 5.14 11.11
CA ARG A 137 5.15 6.58 11.36
C ARG A 137 5.54 7.33 10.11
N ILE A 138 6.44 6.78 9.32
CA ILE A 138 6.87 7.38 8.04
C ILE A 138 5.67 7.47 7.10
N ALA A 139 4.92 6.39 6.92
CA ALA A 139 3.77 6.33 6.04
C ALA A 139 2.73 7.42 6.34
N ALA A 140 2.35 7.59 7.62
CA ALA A 140 1.39 8.62 8.02
C ALA A 140 1.90 10.04 7.75
N ARG A 141 3.15 10.34 8.13
CA ARG A 141 3.75 11.67 7.99
C ARG A 141 3.96 12.05 6.54
N GLU A 142 4.48 11.11 5.74
CA GLU A 142 4.67 11.34 4.31
C GLU A 142 3.34 11.51 3.57
N ALA A 143 2.31 10.72 3.91
CA ALA A 143 0.97 10.91 3.36
C ALA A 143 0.43 12.32 3.64
N VAL A 144 0.60 12.83 4.87
CA VAL A 144 0.19 14.20 5.23
C VAL A 144 1.03 15.24 4.49
N ARG A 145 2.37 15.07 4.46
CA ARG A 145 3.29 15.98 3.79
C ARG A 145 3.01 16.09 2.29
N LEU A 146 2.73 14.96 1.64
CA LEU A 146 2.44 14.86 0.21
C LEU A 146 0.98 15.17 -0.13
N LYS A 147 0.13 15.39 0.88
CA LYS A 147 -1.32 15.58 0.72
C LYS A 147 -1.99 14.42 -0.02
N ALA A 148 -1.53 13.20 0.26
CA ALA A 148 -2.11 11.98 -0.28
C ALA A 148 -3.37 11.60 0.50
N LYS A 149 -4.53 11.66 -0.15
CA LYS A 149 -5.83 11.31 0.46
C LYS A 149 -6.08 9.82 0.49
N HIS A 150 -5.64 9.14 -0.56
CA HIS A 150 -5.76 7.70 -0.73
C HIS A 150 -4.37 7.09 -0.71
N VAL A 151 -4.10 6.30 0.31
CA VAL A 151 -2.78 5.70 0.56
C VAL A 151 -2.90 4.19 0.53
N ALA A 152 -1.94 3.51 -0.06
CA ALA A 152 -1.84 2.05 -0.04
C ALA A 152 -0.44 1.63 0.41
N TRP A 153 -0.35 0.51 1.11
CA TRP A 153 0.91 -0.05 1.58
C TRP A 153 0.93 -1.57 1.45
N ALA A 154 2.01 -2.09 0.85
CA ALA A 154 2.32 -3.49 0.77
C ALA A 154 3.65 -3.76 1.50
N PRO A 155 3.70 -4.63 2.51
CA PRO A 155 4.93 -4.94 3.25
C PRO A 155 6.00 -5.61 2.37
N VAL A 156 5.63 -6.43 1.41
CA VAL A 156 6.44 -7.29 0.50
C VAL A 156 7.60 -8.07 1.16
N ILE A 157 7.60 -8.18 2.49
CA ILE A 157 8.64 -8.85 3.30
C ILE A 157 8.80 -10.32 2.90
N ARG A 158 7.68 -11.01 2.65
CA ARG A 158 7.67 -12.41 2.20
C ARG A 158 8.22 -12.56 0.79
N ASP A 159 8.05 -11.55 -0.03
CA ASP A 159 8.52 -11.53 -1.42
C ASP A 159 10.04 -11.41 -1.52
N GLU A 160 10.70 -10.94 -0.45
CA GLU A 160 12.16 -10.95 -0.29
C GLU A 160 12.67 -12.17 0.51
N GLY A 161 11.77 -13.11 0.85
CA GLY A 161 12.10 -14.39 1.47
C GLY A 161 12.11 -14.40 3.00
N SER A 162 11.91 -13.26 3.68
CA SER A 162 11.96 -13.23 5.14
C SER A 162 10.72 -13.85 5.79
N THR A 163 10.97 -14.69 6.80
CA THR A 163 9.94 -15.31 7.64
C THR A 163 10.10 -14.96 9.12
N THR A 164 10.91 -13.96 9.43
CA THR A 164 11.33 -13.60 10.79
C THR A 164 10.17 -13.19 11.70
N ILE A 165 9.15 -12.51 11.14
CA ILE A 165 7.97 -12.07 11.89
C ILE A 165 6.70 -12.63 11.23
N ASP A 166 5.64 -12.78 12.01
CA ASP A 166 4.30 -13.03 11.46
C ASP A 166 3.80 -11.83 10.68
N VAL A 167 3.21 -12.06 9.49
CA VAL A 167 2.73 -10.96 8.62
C VAL A 167 1.62 -10.17 9.30
N GLY A 168 0.66 -10.84 9.91
CA GLY A 168 -0.46 -10.15 10.59
C GLY A 168 0.01 -9.34 11.79
N GLU A 169 0.98 -9.82 12.58
CA GLU A 169 1.59 -9.04 13.67
C GLU A 169 2.35 -7.83 13.13
N GLY A 170 3.03 -7.98 11.99
CA GLY A 170 3.69 -6.88 11.30
C GLY A 170 2.70 -5.82 10.83
N ASP A 171 1.62 -6.23 10.17
CA ASP A 171 0.53 -5.35 9.71
C ASP A 171 -0.14 -4.63 10.89
N ARG A 172 -0.34 -5.33 12.00
CA ARG A 172 -0.83 -4.75 13.25
C ARG A 172 0.11 -3.67 13.79
N ALA A 173 1.39 -3.97 13.93
CA ALA A 173 2.38 -3.03 14.46
C ALA A 173 2.48 -1.77 13.58
N PHE A 174 2.44 -1.94 12.26
CA PHE A 174 2.36 -0.86 11.30
C PHE A 174 1.10 -0.02 11.49
N ALA A 175 -0.09 -0.63 11.53
CA ALA A 175 -1.37 0.06 11.61
C ALA A 175 -1.52 0.84 12.93
N GLU A 176 -1.15 0.25 14.07
CA GLU A 176 -1.17 0.89 15.38
C GLU A 176 -0.35 2.19 15.37
N GLU A 177 0.86 2.14 14.83
CA GLU A 177 1.75 3.30 14.86
C GLU A 177 1.43 4.32 13.77
N MET A 178 0.95 3.88 12.60
CA MET A 178 0.44 4.76 11.56
C MET A 178 -0.73 5.60 12.08
N LEU A 179 -1.70 4.99 12.77
CA LEU A 179 -2.84 5.69 13.36
C LEU A 179 -2.39 6.64 14.49
N ALA A 180 -1.45 6.22 15.34
CA ALA A 180 -0.91 7.05 16.41
C ALA A 180 -0.13 8.27 15.89
N ALA A 181 0.64 8.09 14.83
CA ALA A 181 1.34 9.18 14.16
C ALA A 181 0.37 10.15 13.48
N TYR A 182 -0.66 9.63 12.81
CA TYR A 182 -1.68 10.48 12.21
C TYR A 182 -2.49 11.27 13.26
N ASP A 183 -2.81 10.68 14.42
CA ASP A 183 -3.40 11.42 15.54
C ASP A 183 -2.52 12.61 15.96
N THR A 184 -1.21 12.41 16.02
CA THR A 184 -0.26 13.48 16.31
C THR A 184 -0.34 14.60 15.27
N GLU A 185 -0.36 14.26 13.99
CA GLU A 185 -0.53 15.24 12.90
C GLU A 185 -1.86 16.00 13.01
N LYS A 186 -2.97 15.31 13.34
CA LYS A 186 -4.27 15.96 13.54
C LYS A 186 -4.28 16.91 14.75
N ARG A 187 -3.57 16.58 15.81
CA ARG A 187 -3.41 17.45 16.98
C ARG A 187 -2.60 18.71 16.66
N LEU A 188 -1.50 18.59 15.91
CA LEU A 188 -0.73 19.74 15.43
C LEU A 188 -1.58 20.64 14.54
N GLN A 189 -2.38 20.07 13.65
CA GLN A 189 -3.31 20.82 12.80
C GLN A 189 -4.40 21.54 13.62
N ALA A 190 -4.93 20.90 14.65
CA ALA A 190 -5.96 21.50 15.52
C ALA A 190 -5.41 22.73 16.29
N GLN A 191 -4.12 22.73 16.59
CA GLN A 191 -3.42 23.82 17.27
C GLN A 191 -2.87 24.90 16.31
N GLY A 192 -3.06 24.74 15.00
CA GLY A 192 -2.52 25.67 14.01
C GLY A 192 -1.01 25.55 13.77
N LEU A 193 -0.37 24.46 14.26
CA LEU A 193 1.05 24.18 14.11
C LEU A 193 1.38 23.46 12.80
N ALA A 194 0.37 22.98 12.09
CA ALA A 194 0.49 22.33 10.78
C ALA A 194 -0.71 22.70 9.88
N PRO A 195 -0.55 22.69 8.54
CA PRO A 195 -1.65 22.90 7.60
C PRO A 195 -2.73 21.82 7.75
N LYS A 196 -4.00 22.22 7.66
CA LYS A 196 -5.13 21.27 7.72
C LYS A 196 -5.11 20.32 6.52
N PHE A 197 -5.14 19.03 6.80
CA PHE A 197 -5.23 17.96 5.82
C PHE A 197 -5.88 16.73 6.44
N SER A 198 -6.52 15.88 5.61
CA SER A 198 -7.08 14.61 6.06
C SER A 198 -6.80 13.51 5.05
N ILE A 199 -6.24 12.39 5.54
CA ILE A 199 -6.21 11.13 4.82
C ILE A 199 -7.64 10.58 4.81
N GLU A 200 -8.15 10.20 3.65
CA GLU A 200 -9.50 9.66 3.48
C GLU A 200 -9.51 8.14 3.59
N SER A 201 -8.55 7.47 2.94
CA SER A 201 -8.42 6.02 3.02
C SER A 201 -6.97 5.57 3.15
N PHE A 202 -6.79 4.46 3.85
CA PHE A 202 -5.53 3.75 3.94
C PHE A 202 -5.79 2.25 3.72
N VAL A 203 -5.17 1.68 2.68
CA VAL A 203 -5.27 0.28 2.32
C VAL A 203 -4.00 -0.44 2.73
N ILE A 204 -4.12 -1.52 3.50
CA ILE A 204 -3.04 -2.48 3.74
C ILE A 204 -3.28 -3.64 2.78
N GLU A 205 -2.33 -3.91 1.94
CA GLU A 205 -2.43 -4.93 0.90
C GLU A 205 -1.94 -6.27 1.43
N ALA A 206 -2.71 -7.31 1.23
CA ALA A 206 -2.40 -8.65 1.70
C ALA A 206 -2.59 -9.68 0.60
N GLY A 207 -1.63 -10.58 0.44
CA GLY A 207 -1.80 -11.77 -0.38
C GLY A 207 -2.85 -12.72 0.19
N SER A 208 -3.42 -13.60 -0.66
CA SER A 208 -4.50 -14.51 -0.27
C SER A 208 -4.20 -15.37 0.96
N SER A 209 -2.96 -15.83 1.11
CA SER A 209 -2.52 -16.65 2.23
C SER A 209 -2.41 -15.89 3.56
N PHE A 210 -2.35 -14.56 3.52
CA PHE A 210 -2.13 -13.71 4.69
C PHE A 210 -3.35 -12.87 5.07
N PHE A 211 -4.33 -12.76 4.17
CA PHE A 211 -5.48 -11.86 4.33
C PHE A 211 -6.24 -12.06 5.66
N ASP A 212 -6.63 -13.28 5.98
CA ASP A 212 -7.45 -13.54 7.19
C ASP A 212 -6.65 -13.30 8.50
N GLY A 213 -5.34 -13.61 8.49
CA GLY A 213 -4.42 -13.28 9.57
C GLY A 213 -4.26 -11.77 9.76
N ALA A 214 -4.04 -11.02 8.68
CA ALA A 214 -3.95 -9.57 8.68
C ALA A 214 -5.25 -8.93 9.21
N VAL A 215 -6.41 -9.36 8.72
CA VAL A 215 -7.72 -8.87 9.19
C VAL A 215 -7.87 -9.04 10.70
N LYS A 216 -7.57 -10.22 11.22
CA LYS A 216 -7.65 -10.52 12.67
C LYS A 216 -6.72 -9.64 13.48
N GLN A 217 -5.45 -9.58 13.12
CA GLN A 217 -4.43 -8.87 13.89
C GLN A 217 -4.59 -7.36 13.82
N VAL A 218 -4.86 -6.80 12.64
CA VAL A 218 -5.10 -5.36 12.48
C VAL A 218 -6.35 -4.92 13.23
N GLY A 219 -7.44 -5.73 13.22
CA GLY A 219 -8.64 -5.45 14.02
C GLY A 219 -8.31 -5.28 15.49
N GLN A 220 -7.54 -6.21 16.07
CA GLN A 220 -7.08 -6.12 17.46
C GLN A 220 -6.20 -4.87 17.72
N GLY A 221 -5.35 -4.52 16.76
CA GLY A 221 -4.51 -3.32 16.83
C GLY A 221 -5.33 -2.04 16.86
N ILE A 222 -6.38 -1.95 16.05
CA ILE A 222 -7.27 -0.79 16.02
C ILE A 222 -7.96 -0.58 17.36
N ASP A 223 -8.45 -1.64 17.98
CA ASP A 223 -9.06 -1.55 19.31
C ASP A 223 -8.05 -1.05 20.37
N SER A 224 -6.83 -1.61 20.32
CA SER A 224 -5.73 -1.21 21.20
C SER A 224 -5.35 0.26 21.04
N VAL A 225 -5.10 0.71 19.81
CA VAL A 225 -4.69 2.10 19.53
C VAL A 225 -5.82 3.08 19.82
N THR A 226 -7.08 2.74 19.54
CA THR A 226 -8.23 3.58 19.85
C THR A 226 -8.32 3.86 21.34
N ALA A 227 -8.19 2.82 22.18
CA ALA A 227 -8.16 2.97 23.64
C ALA A 227 -6.96 3.82 24.11
N LYS A 228 -5.80 3.73 23.44
CA LYS A 228 -4.62 4.55 23.73
C LYS A 228 -4.85 6.01 23.35
N LEU A 229 -5.45 6.28 22.19
CA LEU A 229 -5.71 7.64 21.70
C LEU A 229 -6.74 8.37 22.57
N GLN A 230 -7.77 7.67 23.03
CA GLN A 230 -8.77 8.25 23.96
C GLN A 230 -8.14 8.73 25.28
N ARG A 231 -7.08 8.06 25.75
CA ARG A 231 -6.34 8.47 26.96
C ARG A 231 -5.38 9.64 26.73
N ARG A 232 -5.14 10.04 25.46
CA ARG A 232 -4.30 11.20 25.09
C ARG A 232 -5.03 12.54 25.17
N ASP A 233 -6.17 12.65 25.85
CA ASP A 233 -7.01 13.86 25.88
C ASP A 233 -6.35 15.04 26.57
N ALA A 234 -5.46 14.83 27.53
CA ALA A 234 -4.59 15.90 28.01
C ALA A 234 -3.60 16.26 26.89
N THR A 235 -3.79 17.44 26.27
CA THR A 235 -2.88 17.86 25.21
C THR A 235 -1.49 18.08 25.80
N PRO A 236 -0.44 17.41 25.29
CA PRO A 236 0.93 17.66 25.77
C PRO A 236 1.43 19.08 25.43
N TYR A 237 0.63 19.82 24.64
CA TYR A 237 0.90 21.20 24.20
C TYR A 237 -0.07 22.21 24.80
N ALA A 238 -0.90 21.83 25.77
CA ALA A 238 -1.60 22.81 26.58
C ALA A 238 -0.50 23.64 27.25
N SER A 239 -0.15 24.77 26.67
CA SER A 239 0.59 25.76 27.40
C SER A 239 -0.24 26.06 28.65
N ASP A 240 0.36 25.96 29.81
CA ASP A 240 -0.19 26.61 30.99
C ASP A 240 -0.29 28.09 30.62
N SER A 241 -1.45 28.46 30.08
CA SER A 241 -1.83 29.86 29.93
C SER A 241 -2.00 30.41 31.33
N LYS A 242 -0.92 30.90 31.87
CA LYS A 242 -0.96 31.79 33.02
C LYS A 242 -1.40 33.16 32.57
#